data_9a07b920951ad51a2a829d6c4dc4d03f
#
_entry.id   9a07b920951ad51a2a829d6c4dc4d03f
#
_cell.length_a   1.000
_cell.length_b   1.000
_cell.length_c   1.000
_cell.angle_alpha   90.00
_cell.angle_beta   90.00
_cell.angle_gamma   90.00
#
_symmetry.space_group_name_H-M   'P 1'
#
loop_
_entity.id
_entity.type
_entity.pdbx_description
1 polymer ?
#
loop_
_entity_poly.entity_id
_entity_poly.type
_entity_poly.pdbx_seq_one_letter_code
_entity_poly.pdbx_strand_id
1 'polypeptide(L)'
;MRWYLRSKIHQATVTEADVHYVGSITIDEDLIGRSGLHVGEKVLVVSNTTGSRLETYVIPGERGSGMIGMNGAAAHLIRVGEEIIIMGFELSDEPVQATVLLLDQHNHIVKELSNPGE
;
A
#
# COMPACT_ATOMS: atom_id res chain seq x y z
N MET A 1 3.94 24.44 4.69
CA MET A 1 3.72 22.98 4.86
C MET A 1 2.66 22.48 3.89
N ARG A 2 3.00 21.44 3.15
CA ARG A 2 2.08 20.78 2.22
C ARG A 2 2.20 19.29 2.37
N TRP A 3 1.13 18.58 2.02
CA TRP A 3 1.18 17.14 1.88
C TRP A 3 1.82 16.79 0.54
N TYR A 4 2.84 15.94 0.59
CA TYR A 4 3.48 15.39 -0.61
C TYR A 4 3.36 13.89 -0.61
N LEU A 5 3.23 13.29 -1.78
CA LEU A 5 3.36 11.84 -1.92
C LEU A 5 4.80 11.44 -1.59
N ARG A 6 4.99 10.54 -0.63
CA ARG A 6 6.31 10.03 -0.27
C ARG A 6 6.48 8.59 -0.74
N SER A 7 5.44 7.77 -0.62
CA SER A 7 5.50 6.34 -0.95
C SER A 7 4.26 5.92 -1.73
N LYS A 8 4.47 5.12 -2.77
CA LYS A 8 3.35 4.56 -3.54
C LYS A 8 3.69 3.14 -3.96
N ILE A 9 2.81 2.20 -3.61
CA ILE A 9 2.87 0.84 -4.13
C ILE A 9 1.75 0.73 -5.16
N HIS A 10 2.14 0.59 -6.43
CA HIS A 10 1.21 0.58 -7.56
C HIS A 10 0.99 -0.83 -8.07
N GLN A 11 -0.25 -1.15 -8.44
CA GLN A 11 -0.66 -2.45 -8.95
C GLN A 11 -0.42 -3.60 -7.95
N ALA A 12 -0.69 -3.36 -6.68
CA ALA A 12 -0.67 -4.41 -5.69
C ALA A 12 -1.94 -5.26 -5.82
N THR A 13 -1.80 -6.57 -5.68
CA THR A 13 -2.94 -7.50 -5.72
C THR A 13 -3.25 -7.97 -4.30
N VAL A 14 -4.50 -7.83 -3.88
CA VAL A 14 -4.94 -8.27 -2.55
C VAL A 14 -4.92 -9.79 -2.50
N THR A 15 -4.18 -10.34 -1.54
CA THR A 15 -4.02 -11.79 -1.37
C THR A 15 -4.91 -12.36 -0.28
N GLU A 16 -5.30 -11.54 0.69
CA GLU A 16 -6.11 -11.98 1.83
C GLU A 16 -7.07 -10.88 2.26
N ALA A 17 -8.22 -11.26 2.82
CA ALA A 17 -9.19 -10.34 3.38
C ALA A 17 -9.87 -11.02 4.56
N ASP A 18 -9.74 -10.43 5.77
CA ASP A 18 -10.27 -10.99 7.00
C ASP A 18 -11.03 -9.93 7.79
N VAL A 19 -12.35 -9.99 7.75
CA VAL A 19 -13.24 -9.03 8.43
C VAL A 19 -13.16 -9.13 9.95
N HIS A 20 -12.66 -10.24 10.48
CA HIS A 20 -12.60 -10.50 11.92
C HIS A 20 -11.27 -10.11 12.54
N TYR A 21 -10.30 -9.71 11.73
CA TYR A 21 -9.01 -9.26 12.23
C TYR A 21 -9.03 -7.77 12.56
N VAL A 22 -8.07 -7.30 13.35
CA VAL A 22 -7.94 -5.88 13.70
C VAL A 22 -7.76 -5.05 12.43
N GLY A 23 -8.58 -4.00 12.27
CA GLY A 23 -8.57 -3.16 11.08
C GLY A 23 -7.19 -2.63 10.74
N SER A 24 -6.70 -2.92 9.54
CA SER A 24 -5.34 -2.60 9.09
C SER A 24 -5.12 -3.10 7.66
N ILE A 25 -3.96 -2.77 7.09
CA ILE A 25 -3.49 -3.45 5.89
C ILE A 25 -2.18 -4.16 6.19
N THR A 26 -2.15 -5.47 5.95
CA THR A 26 -0.94 -6.28 6.10
C THR A 26 -0.14 -6.19 4.81
N ILE A 27 1.13 -5.81 4.90
CA ILE A 27 2.00 -5.67 3.73
C ILE A 27 3.27 -6.47 3.99
N ASP A 28 3.69 -7.27 2.99
CA ASP A 28 4.98 -7.96 3.00
C ASP A 28 6.08 -7.01 3.48
N GLU A 29 6.88 -7.42 4.47
CA GLU A 29 7.94 -6.58 5.06
C GLU A 29 8.94 -6.05 4.03
N ASP A 30 9.23 -6.80 2.97
CA ASP A 30 10.12 -6.32 1.91
C ASP A 30 9.51 -5.14 1.16
N LEU A 31 8.20 -5.19 0.93
CA LEU A 31 7.49 -4.09 0.28
C LEU A 31 7.44 -2.86 1.18
N ILE A 32 7.25 -3.06 2.49
CA ILE A 32 7.30 -1.96 3.45
C ILE A 32 8.65 -1.27 3.37
N GLY A 33 9.73 -2.04 3.48
CA GLY A 33 11.08 -1.50 3.47
C GLY A 33 11.45 -0.80 2.17
N ARG A 34 11.10 -1.41 1.03
CA ARG A 34 11.45 -0.88 -0.29
C ARG A 34 10.62 0.35 -0.66
N SER A 35 9.40 0.46 -0.16
CA SER A 35 8.50 1.59 -0.48
C SER A 35 8.77 2.84 0.36
N GLY A 36 9.48 2.69 1.47
CA GLY A 36 9.66 3.77 2.43
C GLY A 36 8.51 3.94 3.42
N LEU A 37 7.54 3.03 3.41
CA LEU A 37 6.48 3.00 4.41
C LEU A 37 7.03 2.48 5.73
N HIS A 38 6.31 2.76 6.81
CA HIS A 38 6.64 2.27 8.14
C HIS A 38 5.45 1.55 8.75
N VAL A 39 5.75 0.56 9.59
CA VAL A 39 4.72 -0.12 10.40
C VAL A 39 4.02 0.91 11.28
N GLY A 40 2.69 0.87 11.29
CA GLY A 40 1.87 1.82 12.04
C GLY A 40 1.55 3.11 11.28
N GLU A 41 2.12 3.28 10.12
CA GLU A 41 1.89 4.49 9.30
C GLU A 41 0.50 4.45 8.68
N LYS A 42 -0.17 5.62 8.69
CA LYS A 42 -1.45 5.80 8.00
C LYS A 42 -1.23 5.83 6.50
N VAL A 43 -2.06 5.09 5.78
CA VAL A 43 -2.02 5.03 4.32
C VAL A 43 -3.39 5.24 3.72
N LEU A 44 -3.41 5.77 2.50
CA LEU A 44 -4.60 5.80 1.64
C LEU A 44 -4.53 4.60 0.72
N VAL A 45 -5.59 3.81 0.69
CA VAL A 45 -5.71 2.63 -0.18
C VAL A 45 -6.84 2.86 -1.17
N VAL A 46 -6.54 2.68 -2.44
CA VAL A 46 -7.49 2.89 -3.54
C VAL A 46 -7.56 1.63 -4.38
N SER A 47 -8.78 1.14 -4.65
CA SER A 47 -8.96 -0.01 -5.54
C SER A 47 -9.14 0.46 -6.98
N ASN A 48 -8.28 -0.01 -7.88
CA ASN A 48 -8.46 0.18 -9.32
C ASN A 48 -9.62 -0.64 -9.86
N THR A 49 -9.98 -1.71 -9.17
CA THR A 49 -11.04 -2.62 -9.61
C THR A 49 -12.43 -2.01 -9.39
N THR A 50 -12.64 -1.36 -8.24
CA THR A 50 -13.99 -0.88 -7.86
C THR A 50 -14.09 0.63 -7.69
N GLY A 51 -12.95 1.30 -7.52
CA GLY A 51 -12.93 2.72 -7.17
C GLY A 51 -13.07 3.00 -5.68
N SER A 52 -13.19 1.98 -4.85
CA SER A 52 -13.27 2.16 -3.39
C SER A 52 -12.00 2.79 -2.86
N ARG A 53 -12.16 3.68 -1.89
CA ARG A 53 -11.07 4.41 -1.24
C ARG A 53 -11.25 4.32 0.26
N LEU A 54 -10.15 4.09 0.98
CA LEU A 54 -10.20 4.06 2.44
C LEU A 54 -8.84 4.44 3.03
N GLU A 55 -8.87 4.80 4.30
CA GLU A 55 -7.66 5.05 5.07
C GLU A 55 -7.54 3.97 6.13
N THR A 56 -6.31 3.50 6.34
CA THR A 56 -6.00 2.51 7.36
C THR A 56 -4.53 2.68 7.76
N TYR A 57 -3.94 1.70 8.43
CA TYR A 57 -2.54 1.74 8.81
C TYR A 57 -1.85 0.41 8.51
N VAL A 58 -0.53 0.46 8.38
CA VAL A 58 0.30 -0.67 7.93
C VAL A 58 0.68 -1.58 9.08
N ILE A 59 0.52 -2.89 8.88
CA ILE A 59 1.13 -3.91 9.76
C ILE A 59 1.98 -4.85 8.90
N PRO A 60 3.02 -5.49 9.49
CA PRO A 60 3.94 -6.29 8.71
C PRO A 60 3.37 -7.67 8.38
N GLY A 61 3.57 -8.11 7.13
CA GLY A 61 3.34 -9.48 6.70
C GLY A 61 4.66 -10.19 6.51
N GLU A 62 4.61 -11.51 6.35
CA GLU A 62 5.80 -12.34 6.19
C GLU A 62 6.66 -11.84 5.05
N ARG A 63 7.95 -11.67 5.33
CA ARG A 63 8.95 -11.19 4.38
C ARG A 63 9.07 -12.11 3.18
N GLY A 64 8.93 -11.53 1.99
CA GLY A 64 9.05 -12.27 0.74
C GLY A 64 7.80 -13.07 0.34
N SER A 65 6.72 -12.96 1.11
CA SER A 65 5.49 -13.72 0.85
C SER A 65 4.62 -13.12 -0.27
N GLY A 66 4.82 -11.87 -0.61
CA GLY A 66 3.91 -11.15 -1.51
C GLY A 66 2.57 -10.83 -0.88
N MET A 67 2.46 -10.94 0.44
CA MET A 67 1.20 -10.75 1.15
C MET A 67 0.73 -9.30 1.13
N ILE A 68 -0.51 -9.10 0.72
CA ILE A 68 -1.25 -7.85 0.83
C ILE A 68 -2.62 -8.22 1.39
N GLY A 69 -2.85 -7.94 2.67
CA GLY A 69 -4.07 -8.38 3.36
C GLY A 69 -4.92 -7.20 3.85
N MET A 70 -6.21 -7.22 3.52
CA MET A 70 -7.17 -6.23 4.03
C MET A 70 -7.82 -6.81 5.28
N ASN A 71 -7.77 -6.07 6.38
CA ASN A 71 -8.23 -6.55 7.68
C ASN A 71 -9.36 -5.68 8.23
N GLY A 72 -10.29 -6.32 8.95
CA GLY A 72 -11.39 -5.62 9.60
C GLY A 72 -12.40 -5.06 8.61
N ALA A 73 -12.90 -3.87 8.90
CA ALA A 73 -13.93 -3.22 8.08
C ALA A 73 -13.49 -3.02 6.62
N ALA A 74 -12.20 -2.79 6.38
CA ALA A 74 -11.66 -2.62 5.03
C ALA A 74 -11.88 -3.86 4.15
N ALA A 75 -11.95 -5.05 4.74
CA ALA A 75 -12.19 -6.29 4.02
C ALA A 75 -13.60 -6.38 3.41
N HIS A 76 -14.54 -5.55 3.87
CA HIS A 76 -15.86 -5.45 3.25
C HIS A 76 -15.82 -4.64 1.95
N LEU A 77 -14.91 -3.68 1.86
CA LEU A 77 -14.80 -2.77 0.71
C LEU A 77 -13.86 -3.30 -0.36
N ILE A 78 -12.76 -3.92 0.04
CA ILE A 78 -11.71 -4.36 -0.86
C ILE A 78 -11.46 -5.85 -0.61
N ARG A 79 -11.56 -6.64 -1.68
CA ARG A 79 -11.57 -8.11 -1.61
C ARG A 79 -10.35 -8.72 -2.25
N VAL A 80 -10.12 -9.99 -1.94
CA VAL A 80 -9.04 -10.79 -2.57
C VAL A 80 -9.16 -10.71 -4.09
N GLY A 81 -8.01 -10.51 -4.74
CA GLY A 81 -7.92 -10.41 -6.19
C GLY A 81 -8.03 -9.00 -6.74
N GLU A 82 -8.48 -8.04 -5.95
CA GLU A 82 -8.54 -6.65 -6.43
C GLU A 82 -7.15 -6.06 -6.59
N GLU A 83 -7.01 -5.21 -7.60
CA GLU A 83 -5.79 -4.44 -7.81
C GLU A 83 -5.92 -3.12 -7.09
N ILE A 84 -4.96 -2.84 -6.20
CA ILE A 84 -4.99 -1.65 -5.36
C ILE A 84 -3.73 -0.80 -5.47
N ILE A 85 -3.84 0.43 -5.01
CA ILE A 85 -2.74 1.37 -4.87
C ILE A 85 -2.66 1.74 -3.40
N ILE A 86 -1.46 1.68 -2.82
CA ILE A 86 -1.21 2.04 -1.42
C ILE A 86 -0.31 3.27 -1.42
N MET A 87 -0.74 4.34 -0.76
CA MET A 87 0.00 5.61 -0.77
C MET A 87 0.25 6.12 0.64
N GLY A 88 1.49 6.55 0.87
CA GLY A 88 1.89 7.26 2.08
C GLY A 88 2.29 8.68 1.74
N PHE A 89 1.98 9.61 2.64
CA PHE A 89 2.18 11.04 2.44
C PHE A 89 3.03 11.62 3.57
N GLU A 90 3.63 12.76 3.31
CA GLU A 90 4.46 13.44 4.29
C GLU A 90 4.18 14.94 4.24
N LEU A 91 4.06 15.55 5.42
CA LEU A 91 3.99 17.02 5.53
C LEU A 91 5.41 17.57 5.45
N SER A 92 5.63 18.52 4.54
CA SER A 92 6.95 19.12 4.36
C SER A 92 6.83 20.53 3.82
N ASP A 93 7.80 21.37 4.14
CA ASP A 93 7.92 22.71 3.55
C ASP A 93 8.56 22.65 2.17
N GLU A 94 9.32 21.58 1.90
CA GLU A 94 10.00 21.37 0.62
C GLU A 94 9.42 20.15 -0.11
N PRO A 95 9.48 20.10 -1.44
CA PRO A 95 9.07 18.91 -2.17
C PRO A 95 9.81 17.66 -1.69
N VAL A 96 9.07 16.56 -1.57
CA VAL A 96 9.58 15.27 -1.14
C VAL A 96 9.77 14.38 -2.36
N GLN A 97 10.92 13.71 -2.46
CA GLN A 97 11.13 12.74 -3.52
C GLN A 97 10.36 11.46 -3.19
N ALA A 98 9.44 11.08 -4.07
CA ALA A 98 8.62 9.90 -3.85
C ALA A 98 9.36 8.62 -4.25
N THR A 99 9.07 7.54 -3.54
CA THR A 99 9.44 6.18 -3.95
C THR A 99 8.18 5.49 -4.44
N VAL A 100 8.20 5.02 -5.67
CA VAL A 100 7.07 4.34 -6.31
C VAL A 100 7.51 2.94 -6.70
N LEU A 101 6.83 1.93 -6.17
CA LEU A 101 7.05 0.53 -6.54
C LEU A 101 5.95 0.10 -7.51
N LEU A 102 6.33 -0.53 -8.61
CA LEU A 102 5.41 -1.16 -9.54
C LEU A 102 5.50 -2.66 -9.35
N LEU A 103 4.38 -3.31 -9.05
CA LEU A 103 4.33 -4.75 -8.78
C LEU A 103 3.73 -5.52 -9.95
N ASP A 104 4.06 -6.81 -10.04
CA ASP A 104 3.35 -7.75 -10.90
C ASP A 104 2.17 -8.37 -10.14
N GLN A 105 1.43 -9.27 -10.78
CA GLN A 105 0.24 -9.89 -10.20
C GLN A 105 0.53 -10.80 -9.00
N HIS A 106 1.81 -11.11 -8.74
CA HIS A 106 2.24 -11.88 -7.57
C HIS A 106 2.89 -10.99 -6.50
N ASN A 107 2.77 -9.67 -6.66
CA ASN A 107 3.34 -8.66 -5.76
C ASN A 107 4.87 -8.68 -5.72
N HIS A 108 5.50 -9.12 -6.80
CA HIS A 108 6.94 -8.94 -6.98
C HIS A 108 7.22 -7.56 -7.56
N ILE A 109 8.31 -6.93 -7.11
CA ILE A 109 8.70 -5.61 -7.61
C ILE A 109 9.23 -5.76 -9.03
N VAL A 110 8.57 -5.12 -9.99
CA VAL A 110 9.00 -5.07 -11.38
C VAL A 110 9.88 -3.86 -11.64
N LYS A 111 9.55 -2.74 -11.00
CA LYS A 111 10.22 -1.48 -11.25
C LYS A 111 10.12 -0.57 -10.03
N GLU A 112 11.18 0.18 -9.78
CA GLU A 112 11.19 1.21 -8.75
C GLU A 112 11.45 2.55 -9.41
N LEU A 113 10.57 3.51 -9.15
CA LEU A 113 10.63 4.86 -9.70
C LEU A 113 10.83 5.86 -8.56
N SER A 114 11.44 7.00 -8.86
CA SER A 114 11.71 8.02 -7.84
C SER A 114 10.78 9.23 -7.92
N ASN A 115 9.87 9.24 -8.90
CA ASN A 115 8.88 10.31 -9.05
C ASN A 115 7.55 9.74 -9.49
N PRO A 116 6.41 10.31 -9.01
CA PRO A 116 5.09 9.76 -9.31
C PRO A 116 4.67 9.86 -10.77
N GLY A 117 5.32 10.73 -11.55
CA GLY A 117 4.97 10.94 -12.96
C GLY A 117 5.79 10.13 -13.96
N GLU A 118 6.66 9.24 -13.49
CA GLU A 118 7.50 8.44 -14.37
C GLU A 118 6.77 7.23 -14.95
#